data_fc83346d3049b6f3dafab7b2b3d83dc4
#
_entry.id   fc83346d3049b6f3dafab7b2b3d83dc4
#
_cell.length_a   1.000
_cell.length_b   1.000
_cell.length_c   1.000
_cell.angle_alpha   90.00
_cell.angle_beta   90.00
_cell.angle_gamma   90.00
#
_symmetry.space_group_name_H-M   'P 1'
#
loop_
_entity.id
_entity.type
_entity.pdbx_description
1 polymer ?
#
loop_
_entity_poly.entity_id
_entity_poly.type
_entity_poly.pdbx_seq_one_letter_code
_entity_poly.pdbx_strand_id
1 'polypeptide(L)'
;MRSKKKNMNKNRVVITGLGIVSPNGVGLHQFTNAIKKGTSGITYHQNLKDLDFSCCIGGIPAISEEKKLEYFTALQLRGFNSSGILYGCIAGIDAWKDAGFTVNSESELDYDSGTIFGVGTSGVEKFREAIYKIDNKE
;
A
#
# COMPACT_ATOMS: atom_id res chain seq x y z
N MET A 1 -47.55 -13.11 23.87
CA MET A 1 -46.40 -13.88 23.35
C MET A 1 -45.15 -12.98 23.32
N ARG A 2 -44.21 -13.14 24.27
CA ARG A 2 -42.96 -12.39 24.28
C ARG A 2 -41.97 -13.07 23.31
N SER A 3 -41.63 -12.41 22.22
CA SER A 3 -40.58 -12.83 21.30
C SER A 3 -39.25 -12.94 22.06
N LYS A 4 -38.71 -14.16 22.16
CA LYS A 4 -37.35 -14.41 22.66
C LYS A 4 -36.39 -13.76 21.67
N LYS A 5 -35.77 -12.61 22.05
CA LYS A 5 -34.61 -12.06 21.34
C LYS A 5 -33.53 -13.14 21.33
N LYS A 6 -33.26 -13.70 20.16
CA LYS A 6 -32.15 -14.61 19.90
C LYS A 6 -30.87 -13.80 20.17
N ASN A 7 -30.19 -14.09 21.26
CA ASN A 7 -28.84 -13.54 21.50
C ASN A 7 -27.94 -14.01 20.35
N MET A 8 -27.76 -13.20 19.33
CA MET A 8 -26.72 -13.41 18.37
C MET A 8 -25.41 -13.18 19.12
N ASN A 9 -24.63 -14.24 19.31
CA ASN A 9 -23.25 -14.14 19.74
C ASN A 9 -22.53 -13.26 18.69
N LYS A 10 -22.35 -11.97 19.01
CA LYS A 10 -21.60 -11.06 18.14
C LYS A 10 -20.13 -11.39 18.34
N ASN A 11 -19.54 -12.04 17.36
CA ASN A 11 -18.10 -12.22 17.31
C ASN A 11 -17.42 -10.84 17.40
N ARG A 12 -16.48 -10.71 18.31
CA ARG A 12 -15.67 -9.49 18.42
C ARG A 12 -14.59 -9.53 17.34
N VAL A 13 -14.59 -8.50 16.52
CA VAL A 13 -13.51 -8.27 15.54
C VAL A 13 -12.56 -7.24 16.13
N VAL A 14 -11.28 -7.51 16.10
CA VAL A 14 -10.21 -6.64 16.62
C VAL A 14 -9.15 -6.39 15.54
N ILE A 15 -8.53 -5.22 15.59
CA ILE A 15 -7.35 -4.89 14.78
C ILE A 15 -6.14 -5.35 15.59
N THR A 16 -5.31 -6.22 15.02
CA THR A 16 -4.14 -6.81 15.68
C THR A 16 -2.83 -6.26 15.19
N GLY A 17 -2.79 -5.67 13.98
CA GLY A 17 -1.59 -5.08 13.40
C GLY A 17 -1.92 -4.01 12.38
N LEU A 18 -1.00 -3.08 12.21
CA LEU A 18 -1.10 -1.96 11.29
C LEU A 18 0.17 -1.86 10.45
N GLY A 19 -0.01 -1.51 9.19
CA GLY A 19 1.10 -1.18 8.29
C GLY A 19 0.71 -0.03 7.38
N ILE A 20 1.67 0.81 7.05
CA ILE A 20 1.40 2.00 6.26
C ILE A 20 2.56 2.39 5.35
N VAL A 21 2.22 2.78 4.14
CA VAL A 21 3.09 3.46 3.19
C VAL A 21 2.36 4.72 2.72
N SER A 22 2.83 5.86 3.13
CA SER A 22 2.19 7.14 2.83
C SER A 22 3.22 8.21 2.49
N PRO A 23 2.79 9.33 1.86
CA PRO A 23 3.68 10.47 1.62
C PRO A 23 4.27 11.09 2.90
N ASN A 24 3.61 10.90 4.06
CA ASN A 24 4.07 11.38 5.36
C ASN A 24 5.13 10.48 5.99
N GLY A 25 5.27 9.23 5.50
CA GLY A 25 6.25 8.29 6.03
C GLY A 25 5.93 6.85 5.69
N VAL A 26 6.95 6.03 5.75
CA VAL A 26 6.91 4.58 5.52
C VAL A 26 7.08 3.88 6.86
N GLY A 27 6.10 3.05 7.21
CA GLY A 27 6.00 2.39 8.51
C GLY A 27 5.37 3.27 9.60
N LEU A 28 4.83 2.61 10.61
CA LEU A 28 4.04 3.24 11.69
C LEU A 28 4.80 4.33 12.44
N HIS A 29 6.09 4.13 12.70
CA HIS A 29 6.89 5.07 13.47
C HIS A 29 7.03 6.43 12.75
N GLN A 30 7.43 6.42 11.47
CA GLN A 30 7.59 7.65 10.69
C GLN A 30 6.26 8.36 10.51
N PHE A 31 5.22 7.62 10.13
CA PHE A 31 3.88 8.15 9.93
C PHE A 31 3.33 8.79 11.21
N THR A 32 3.40 8.09 12.34
CA THR A 32 2.92 8.61 13.63
C THR A 32 3.64 9.89 14.05
N ASN A 33 4.96 9.94 13.85
CA ASN A 33 5.74 11.12 14.15
C ASN A 33 5.37 12.31 13.24
N ALA A 34 5.14 12.05 11.94
CA ALA A 34 4.70 13.09 11.02
C ALA A 34 3.33 13.65 11.40
N ILE A 35 2.36 12.77 11.74
CA ILE A 35 1.03 13.19 12.20
C ILE A 35 1.11 14.01 13.49
N LYS A 36 1.88 13.56 14.49
CA LYS A 36 2.06 14.30 15.76
C LYS A 36 2.67 15.68 15.56
N LYS A 37 3.54 15.83 14.56
CA LYS A 37 4.19 17.10 14.21
C LYS A 37 3.37 17.96 13.24
N GLY A 38 2.26 17.48 12.74
CA GLY A 38 1.47 18.14 11.69
C GLY A 38 2.22 18.26 10.35
N THR A 39 3.19 17.35 10.09
CA THR A 39 3.97 17.36 8.84
C THR A 39 3.12 16.83 7.69
N SER A 40 2.95 17.67 6.67
CA SER A 40 2.24 17.27 5.44
C SER A 40 3.14 16.43 4.53
N GLY A 41 2.58 15.38 3.94
CA GLY A 41 3.21 14.65 2.85
C GLY A 41 2.82 15.15 1.46
N ILE A 42 2.04 16.24 1.39
CA ILE A 42 1.65 16.85 0.12
C ILE A 42 2.69 17.88 -0.28
N THR A 43 3.21 17.75 -1.50
CA THR A 43 4.23 18.62 -2.06
C THR A 43 3.82 19.15 -3.43
N TYR A 44 4.48 20.23 -3.86
CA TYR A 44 4.33 20.77 -5.20
C TYR A 44 5.15 19.94 -6.20
N HIS A 45 4.56 19.69 -7.37
CA HIS A 45 5.16 18.93 -8.45
C HIS A 45 5.29 19.77 -9.71
N GLN A 46 6.50 20.18 -10.06
CA GLN A 46 6.78 21.03 -11.24
C GLN A 46 6.32 20.37 -12.55
N ASN A 47 6.48 19.06 -12.68
CA ASN A 47 6.05 18.32 -13.87
C ASN A 47 4.53 18.42 -14.14
N LEU A 48 3.71 18.56 -13.11
CA LEU A 48 2.28 18.81 -13.29
C LEU A 48 2.02 20.22 -13.85
N LYS A 49 2.82 21.19 -13.41
CA LYS A 49 2.75 22.55 -13.94
C LYS A 49 3.18 22.60 -15.41
N ASP A 50 4.24 21.89 -15.76
CA ASP A 50 4.78 21.83 -17.12
C ASP A 50 3.79 21.16 -18.11
N LEU A 51 2.88 20.34 -17.57
CA LEU A 51 1.80 19.69 -18.31
C LEU A 51 0.46 20.46 -18.23
N ASP A 52 0.48 21.72 -17.77
CA ASP A 52 -0.69 22.59 -17.62
C ASP A 52 -1.82 22.02 -16.77
N PHE A 53 -1.50 21.20 -15.77
CA PHE A 53 -2.50 20.77 -14.79
C PHE A 53 -2.94 21.95 -13.92
N SER A 54 -4.23 22.06 -13.66
CA SER A 54 -4.80 23.10 -12.79
C SER A 54 -4.39 22.91 -11.31
N CYS A 55 -4.13 21.67 -10.89
CA CYS A 55 -3.65 21.33 -9.55
C CYS A 55 -2.25 20.70 -9.65
N CYS A 56 -1.26 21.35 -9.04
CA CYS A 56 0.13 20.95 -9.10
C CYS A 56 0.67 20.42 -7.77
N ILE A 57 -0.20 20.02 -6.84
CA ILE A 57 0.18 19.42 -5.58
C ILE A 57 -0.27 17.96 -5.51
N GLY A 58 0.51 17.14 -4.85
CA GLY A 58 0.21 15.72 -4.68
C GLY A 58 1.08 15.08 -3.61
N GLY A 59 0.73 13.86 -3.20
CA GLY A 59 1.49 13.08 -2.25
C GLY A 59 2.03 11.81 -2.89
N ILE A 60 3.36 11.64 -2.89
CA ILE A 60 4.04 10.44 -3.37
C ILE A 60 4.84 9.86 -2.21
N PRO A 61 4.61 8.59 -1.83
CA PRO A 61 5.44 7.93 -0.82
C PRO A 61 6.90 7.85 -1.25
N ALA A 62 7.81 8.32 -0.39
CA ALA A 62 9.24 8.25 -0.64
C ALA A 62 9.81 6.96 -0.03
N ILE A 63 9.96 5.93 -0.86
CA ILE A 63 10.60 4.66 -0.49
C ILE A 63 11.89 4.53 -1.27
N SER A 64 13.01 4.38 -0.56
CA SER A 64 14.30 4.13 -1.21
C SER A 64 14.37 2.72 -1.80
N GLU A 65 15.26 2.49 -2.76
CA GLU A 65 15.47 1.16 -3.33
C GLU A 65 15.98 0.17 -2.28
N GLU A 66 16.86 0.62 -1.38
CA GLU A 66 17.34 -0.20 -0.25
C GLU A 66 16.17 -0.65 0.62
N LYS A 67 15.22 0.26 0.91
CA LYS A 67 14.04 -0.07 1.71
C LYS A 67 13.12 -1.08 1.02
N LYS A 68 12.97 -1.01 -0.29
CA LYS A 68 12.21 -2.00 -1.06
C LYS A 68 12.87 -3.39 -1.02
N LEU A 69 14.22 -3.42 -1.05
CA LEU A 69 14.99 -4.67 -0.97
C LEU A 69 14.94 -5.36 0.41
N GLU A 70 14.48 -4.67 1.46
CA GLU A 70 14.18 -5.32 2.75
C GLU A 70 12.94 -6.23 2.69
N TYR A 71 12.04 -6.01 1.72
CA TYR A 71 10.79 -6.76 1.55
C TYR A 71 10.84 -7.73 0.38
N PHE A 72 11.52 -7.37 -0.70
CA PHE A 72 11.49 -8.10 -1.96
C PHE A 72 12.87 -8.21 -2.58
N THR A 73 13.13 -9.31 -3.27
CA THR A 73 14.33 -9.45 -4.10
C THR A 73 14.25 -8.52 -5.33
N ALA A 74 15.39 -8.20 -5.91
CA ALA A 74 15.44 -7.40 -7.14
C ALA A 74 14.63 -8.02 -8.30
N LEU A 75 14.53 -9.35 -8.35
CA LEU A 75 13.73 -10.05 -9.36
C LEU A 75 12.22 -9.85 -9.10
N GLN A 76 11.79 -9.96 -7.85
CA GLN A 76 10.38 -9.72 -7.48
C GLN A 76 9.97 -8.27 -7.75
N LEU A 77 10.86 -7.31 -7.47
CA LEU A 77 10.58 -5.89 -7.73
C LEU A 77 10.31 -5.59 -9.21
N ARG A 78 10.96 -6.30 -10.14
CA ARG A 78 10.69 -6.19 -11.58
C ARG A 78 9.28 -6.63 -11.97
N GLY A 79 8.66 -7.50 -11.19
CA GLY A 79 7.31 -8.02 -11.43
C GLY A 79 6.19 -7.03 -11.05
N PHE A 80 6.48 -5.99 -10.28
CA PHE A 80 5.48 -5.01 -9.90
C PHE A 80 5.14 -4.08 -11.06
N ASN A 81 3.90 -4.13 -11.52
CA ASN A 81 3.39 -3.32 -12.62
C ASN A 81 2.77 -1.99 -12.18
N SER A 82 2.74 -1.73 -10.88
CA SER A 82 2.17 -0.51 -10.30
C SER A 82 2.83 -0.19 -8.96
N SER A 83 3.19 1.06 -8.76
CA SER A 83 3.70 1.56 -7.48
C SER A 83 2.69 1.37 -6.35
N GLY A 84 1.39 1.56 -6.62
CA GLY A 84 0.33 1.36 -5.64
C GLY A 84 0.23 -0.08 -5.13
N ILE A 85 0.42 -1.07 -6.02
CA ILE A 85 0.46 -2.49 -5.62
C ILE A 85 1.67 -2.76 -4.73
N LEU A 86 2.84 -2.26 -5.09
CA LEU A 86 4.06 -2.39 -4.28
C LEU A 86 3.86 -1.79 -2.88
N TYR A 87 3.30 -0.59 -2.78
CA TYR A 87 3.03 0.06 -1.50
C TYR A 87 2.02 -0.73 -0.65
N GLY A 88 0.97 -1.25 -1.28
CA GLY A 88 0.01 -2.12 -0.63
C GLY A 88 0.63 -3.39 -0.07
N CYS A 89 1.51 -4.05 -0.84
CA CYS A 89 2.22 -5.24 -0.38
C CYS A 89 3.15 -4.94 0.81
N ILE A 90 3.93 -3.85 0.76
CA ILE A 90 4.80 -3.44 1.87
C ILE A 90 3.96 -3.17 3.13
N ALA A 91 2.88 -2.39 3.00
CA ALA A 91 2.00 -2.10 4.12
C ALA A 91 1.34 -3.37 4.69
N GLY A 92 0.95 -4.32 3.82
CA GLY A 92 0.39 -5.60 4.24
C GLY A 92 1.39 -6.46 5.02
N ILE A 93 2.63 -6.55 4.54
CA ILE A 93 3.71 -7.27 5.23
C ILE A 93 4.01 -6.64 6.60
N ASP A 94 4.04 -5.30 6.67
CA ASP A 94 4.25 -4.60 7.93
C ASP A 94 3.10 -4.84 8.92
N ALA A 95 1.85 -4.80 8.45
CA ALA A 95 0.68 -5.11 9.27
C ALA A 95 0.71 -6.54 9.81
N TRP A 96 1.13 -7.50 8.98
CA TRP A 96 1.29 -8.91 9.37
C TRP A 96 2.33 -9.08 10.46
N LYS A 97 3.49 -8.44 10.30
CA LYS A 97 4.56 -8.44 11.29
C LYS A 97 4.15 -7.75 12.59
N ASP A 98 3.46 -6.61 12.50
CA ASP A 98 2.97 -5.85 13.65
C ASP A 98 1.92 -6.64 14.46
N ALA A 99 1.14 -7.49 13.79
CA ALA A 99 0.24 -8.45 14.43
C ALA A 99 0.95 -9.63 15.13
N GLY A 100 2.27 -9.71 15.05
CA GLY A 100 3.07 -10.78 15.65
C GLY A 100 3.22 -12.03 14.78
N PHE A 101 2.79 -11.98 13.52
CA PHE A 101 2.97 -13.10 12.58
C PHE A 101 4.31 -13.01 11.85
N THR A 102 4.84 -14.19 11.48
CA THR A 102 6.05 -14.27 10.64
C THR A 102 5.66 -14.48 9.17
N VAL A 103 6.46 -13.92 8.28
CA VAL A 103 6.33 -14.16 6.84
C VAL A 103 7.28 -15.32 6.50
N ASN A 104 6.75 -16.53 6.39
CA ASN A 104 7.51 -17.72 6.03
C ASN A 104 7.12 -18.17 4.61
N SER A 105 8.11 -18.39 3.75
CA SER A 105 7.88 -18.90 2.40
C SER A 105 7.57 -20.40 2.36
N GLU A 106 7.80 -21.13 3.46
CA GLU A 106 7.67 -22.59 3.57
C GLU A 106 6.54 -23.02 4.50
N SER A 107 5.70 -22.08 4.97
CA SER A 107 4.56 -22.44 5.82
C SER A 107 3.47 -23.16 5.01
N GLU A 108 2.78 -24.10 5.67
CA GLU A 108 1.55 -24.70 5.15
C GLU A 108 0.55 -23.60 4.78
N LEU A 109 -0.28 -23.86 3.77
CA LEU A 109 -1.32 -22.93 3.36
C LEU A 109 -2.29 -22.68 4.52
N ASP A 110 -2.43 -21.44 4.91
CA ASP A 110 -3.40 -21.00 5.91
C ASP A 110 -4.72 -20.66 5.21
N TYR A 111 -5.70 -21.55 5.33
CA TYR A 111 -7.03 -21.38 4.73
C TYR A 111 -7.96 -20.48 5.55
N ASP A 112 -7.58 -20.14 6.77
CA ASP A 112 -8.35 -19.27 7.67
C ASP A 112 -7.96 -17.79 7.52
N SER A 113 -6.84 -17.50 6.84
CA SER A 113 -6.39 -16.14 6.55
C SER A 113 -6.68 -15.73 5.12
N GLY A 114 -7.04 -14.47 4.92
CA GLY A 114 -7.31 -13.91 3.62
C GLY A 114 -6.88 -12.46 3.50
N THR A 115 -6.72 -12.00 2.26
CA THR A 115 -6.31 -10.63 1.96
C THR A 115 -7.39 -9.93 1.16
N ILE A 116 -7.78 -8.73 1.58
CA ILE A 116 -8.72 -7.88 0.85
C ILE A 116 -8.07 -6.52 0.64
N PHE A 117 -7.86 -6.15 -0.63
CA PHE A 117 -7.34 -4.85 -1.02
C PHE A 117 -8.41 -4.05 -1.77
N GLY A 118 -8.65 -2.81 -1.32
CA GLY A 118 -9.38 -1.83 -2.09
C GLY A 118 -8.40 -1.00 -2.94
N VAL A 119 -8.63 -0.93 -4.24
CA VAL A 119 -7.78 -0.19 -5.18
C VAL A 119 -8.66 0.70 -6.04
N GLY A 120 -8.24 1.96 -6.21
CA GLY A 120 -8.81 2.85 -7.22
C GLY A 120 -8.26 2.52 -8.61
N THR A 121 -7.60 3.47 -9.24
CA THR A 121 -6.94 3.26 -10.54
C THR A 121 -5.48 2.86 -10.33
N SER A 122 -5.14 1.61 -10.65
CA SER A 122 -3.77 1.10 -10.57
C SER A 122 -3.26 0.73 -11.96
N GLY A 123 -1.93 0.71 -12.14
CA GLY A 123 -1.29 0.26 -13.38
C GLY A 123 -1.32 1.27 -14.53
N VAL A 124 -1.73 2.51 -14.30
CA VAL A 124 -1.77 3.58 -15.32
C VAL A 124 -0.39 3.83 -15.90
N GLU A 125 0.67 3.74 -15.08
CA GLU A 125 2.05 3.90 -15.53
C GLU A 125 2.40 2.87 -16.62
N LYS A 126 2.06 1.60 -16.39
CA LYS A 126 2.31 0.51 -17.34
C LYS A 126 1.41 0.55 -18.56
N PHE A 127 0.17 0.97 -18.39
CA PHE A 127 -0.74 1.19 -19.51
C PHE A 127 -0.22 2.28 -20.45
N ARG A 128 0.22 3.40 -19.90
CA ARG A 128 0.85 4.48 -20.68
C ARG A 128 2.12 4.02 -21.38
N GLU A 129 3.00 3.27 -20.69
CA GLU A 129 4.21 2.72 -21.28
C GLU A 129 3.89 1.76 -22.45
N ALA A 130 2.89 0.90 -22.27
CA ALA A 130 2.47 -0.02 -23.32
C ALA A 130 1.93 0.71 -24.57
N ILE A 131 1.08 1.73 -24.39
CA ILE A 131 0.60 2.56 -25.50
C ILE A 131 1.78 3.21 -26.23
N TYR A 132 2.69 3.83 -25.48
CA TYR A 132 3.86 4.49 -26.06
C TYR A 132 4.70 3.53 -26.90
N LYS A 133 4.95 2.31 -26.43
CA LYS A 133 5.69 1.29 -27.18
C LYS A 133 4.96 0.85 -28.45
N ILE A 134 3.64 0.68 -28.37
CA ILE A 134 2.83 0.33 -29.55
C ILE A 134 2.89 1.45 -30.60
N ASP A 135 2.72 2.69 -30.18
CA ASP A 135 2.72 3.84 -31.08
C ASP A 135 4.08 4.05 -31.75
N ASN A 136 5.19 3.76 -31.05
CA ASN A 136 6.56 3.89 -31.55
C ASN A 136 7.12 2.59 -32.15
N LYS A 137 6.33 1.50 -32.19
CA LYS A 137 6.75 0.19 -32.74
C LYS A 137 8.00 -0.40 -32.09
N GLU A 138 8.10 -0.22 -30.76
CA GLU A 138 9.18 -0.77 -29.92
C GLU A 138 8.79 -2.15 -29.30
#